data_96fc825968d0b54a63b5ac67b30ad1b3
#
_entry.id   96fc825968d0b54a63b5ac67b30ad1b3
#
_cell.length_a   1.000
_cell.length_b   1.000
_cell.length_c   1.000
_cell.angle_alpha   90.00
_cell.angle_beta   90.00
_cell.angle_gamma   90.00
#
_symmetry.space_group_name_H-M   'P 1'
#
loop_
_entity.id
_entity.type
_entity.pdbx_description
1 polymer ?
#
loop_
_entity_poly.entity_id
_entity_poly.type
_entity_poly.pdbx_seq_one_letter_code
_entity_poly.pdbx_strand_id
1 'polypeptide(L)'
;RLGIPEIRMADGPQGIRNNTQSTLYPCGILSASTWNRKLARELGHGLARDAKARGVSILLGPGVNIYRSPLCGRNYEYFGEDPYLTGETAKEYILGVQEEGVMATVKHFAANNQEWSRHHASSDVDERTLQEIYFPAFRKAVQEAGVGAVMDSYNPLNGVHATENSWLNIDVLRKQWGFKGILMSDWTSVYSGVGAANGGLDLEMPVGKFMTREILIPAIENGIVKEETIDAKVRHILQTLIAFGALDTPREDKSIDKDNAQSKEIALDLAREGVVLLKNDNGTLPYRNGRTLVIGPNADIIPTGGGSGFVTPYSVVSLYDGMVQLKGGRQIELLSDSILYKDMSQQIYTDGSFTQNGFKGEYYNTRNLTGELFQAAIEPAIDHAWKYGAPFDGMPVDQFSARWTGVYKADKDGTVKFLSLIHI
;
A
#
# COMPACT_ATOMS: atom_id res chain seq x y z
N ARG A 1 -7.42 -33.06 7.56
CA ARG A 1 -6.71 -31.91 6.95
C ARG A 1 -5.78 -32.48 5.89
N LEU A 2 -5.70 -31.83 4.73
CA LEU A 2 -5.04 -32.36 3.54
C LEU A 2 -3.52 -32.13 3.51
N GLY A 3 -2.92 -31.58 4.58
CA GLY A 3 -1.48 -31.31 4.63
C GLY A 3 -1.00 -30.15 3.76
N ILE A 4 -1.91 -29.33 3.23
CA ILE A 4 -1.55 -28.12 2.47
C ILE A 4 -0.87 -27.14 3.44
N PRO A 5 0.35 -26.66 3.14
CA PRO A 5 1.08 -25.75 4.01
C PRO A 5 0.40 -24.36 4.05
N GLU A 6 0.68 -23.62 5.11
CA GLU A 6 0.33 -22.21 5.20
C GLU A 6 1.10 -21.40 4.17
N ILE A 7 0.40 -20.55 3.41
CA ILE A 7 0.99 -19.66 2.42
C ILE A 7 0.94 -18.22 2.96
N ARG A 8 2.08 -17.56 2.98
CA ARG A 8 2.17 -16.16 3.44
C ARG A 8 2.18 -15.20 2.28
N MET A 9 1.39 -14.15 2.44
CA MET A 9 1.30 -13.03 1.51
C MET A 9 1.78 -11.75 2.20
N ALA A 10 2.36 -10.82 1.45
CA ALA A 10 2.73 -9.51 1.96
C ALA A 10 2.58 -8.45 0.88
N ASP A 11 2.19 -7.24 1.28
CA ASP A 11 2.32 -6.06 0.44
C ASP A 11 3.80 -5.76 0.16
N GLY A 12 4.06 -5.12 -0.96
CA GLY A 12 5.42 -4.83 -1.37
C GLY A 12 5.62 -3.70 -2.37
N PRO A 13 4.75 -2.67 -2.47
CA PRO A 13 4.96 -1.62 -3.48
C PRO A 13 6.24 -0.81 -3.25
N GLN A 14 6.72 -0.70 -2.01
CA GLN A 14 7.97 -0.01 -1.66
C GLN A 14 8.91 -0.87 -0.80
N GLY A 15 8.69 -2.18 -0.73
CA GLY A 15 9.42 -3.14 0.10
C GLY A 15 8.47 -4.05 0.86
N ILE A 16 8.98 -5.11 1.45
CA ILE A 16 8.15 -6.16 2.06
C ILE A 16 7.55 -5.69 3.38
N ARG A 17 6.21 -5.58 3.41
CA ARG A 17 5.43 -5.21 4.59
C ARG A 17 5.02 -6.45 5.38
N ASN A 18 5.82 -6.85 6.37
CA ASN A 18 5.54 -8.01 7.21
C ASN A 18 5.88 -7.78 8.70
N ASN A 19 5.75 -6.54 9.19
CA ASN A 19 6.07 -6.12 10.57
C ASN A 19 7.54 -6.28 10.97
N THR A 20 8.46 -6.43 10.01
CA THR A 20 9.90 -6.42 10.23
C THR A 20 10.56 -5.35 9.36
N GLN A 21 11.83 -5.05 9.63
CA GLN A 21 12.59 -4.16 8.73
C GLN A 21 12.77 -4.81 7.36
N SER A 22 12.74 -3.98 6.31
CA SER A 22 12.98 -4.38 4.93
C SER A 22 13.68 -3.26 4.17
N THR A 23 14.24 -3.56 3.00
CA THR A 23 14.71 -2.54 2.08
C THR A 23 13.54 -1.66 1.66
N LEU A 24 13.71 -0.34 1.72
CA LEU A 24 12.77 0.63 1.20
C LEU A 24 13.17 0.99 -0.23
N TYR A 25 12.34 0.59 -1.18
CA TYR A 25 12.51 0.95 -2.60
C TYR A 25 11.76 2.24 -2.92
N PRO A 26 12.17 2.96 -3.98
CA PRO A 26 11.44 4.12 -4.48
C PRO A 26 9.98 3.79 -4.85
N CYS A 27 9.14 4.82 -4.91
CA CYS A 27 7.75 4.68 -5.33
C CYS A 27 7.61 4.23 -6.79
N GLY A 28 6.43 3.68 -7.14
CA GLY A 28 6.19 3.11 -8.46
C GLY A 28 6.43 4.08 -9.63
N ILE A 29 5.97 5.34 -9.49
CA ILE A 29 6.16 6.34 -10.54
C ILE A 29 7.65 6.65 -10.79
N LEU A 30 8.49 6.68 -9.75
CA LEU A 30 9.92 6.88 -9.92
C LEU A 30 10.56 5.69 -10.64
N SER A 31 10.15 4.47 -10.29
CA SER A 31 10.63 3.26 -10.97
C SER A 31 10.27 3.28 -12.48
N ALA A 32 9.05 3.69 -12.81
CA ALA A 32 8.61 3.84 -14.20
C ALA A 32 9.35 4.98 -14.95
N SER A 33 9.70 6.08 -14.24
CA SER A 33 10.43 7.23 -14.82
C SER A 33 11.82 6.86 -15.34
N THR A 34 12.39 5.74 -14.90
CA THR A 34 13.68 5.24 -15.43
C THR A 34 13.57 4.82 -16.89
N TRP A 35 12.40 4.43 -17.39
CA TRP A 35 12.17 3.82 -18.71
C TRP A 35 13.07 2.60 -18.98
N ASN A 36 13.62 2.01 -17.90
CA ASN A 36 14.61 0.94 -17.95
C ASN A 36 13.98 -0.41 -17.59
N ARG A 37 13.64 -1.20 -18.61
CA ARG A 37 13.06 -2.55 -18.43
C ARG A 37 13.95 -3.47 -17.60
N LYS A 38 15.27 -3.39 -17.78
CA LYS A 38 16.21 -4.22 -17.02
C LYS A 38 16.13 -3.88 -15.54
N LEU A 39 16.13 -2.60 -15.21
CA LEU A 39 16.06 -2.15 -13.82
C LEU A 39 14.70 -2.46 -13.17
N ALA A 40 13.60 -2.43 -13.96
CA ALA A 40 12.29 -2.90 -13.50
C ALA A 40 12.30 -4.40 -13.16
N ARG A 41 13.02 -5.23 -13.94
CA ARG A 41 13.21 -6.66 -13.62
C ARG A 41 14.07 -6.86 -12.38
N GLU A 42 15.16 -6.11 -12.24
CA GLU A 42 16.00 -6.15 -11.03
C GLU A 42 15.22 -5.74 -9.76
N LEU A 43 14.30 -4.76 -9.86
CA LEU A 43 13.38 -4.44 -8.77
C LEU A 43 12.55 -5.65 -8.37
N GLY A 44 12.02 -6.39 -9.35
CA GLY A 44 11.30 -7.64 -9.12
C GLY A 44 12.16 -8.68 -8.39
N HIS A 45 13.39 -8.88 -8.83
CA HIS A 45 14.35 -9.79 -8.16
C HIS A 45 14.63 -9.35 -6.71
N GLY A 46 14.91 -8.06 -6.47
CA GLY A 46 15.19 -7.54 -5.14
C GLY A 46 14.02 -7.77 -4.18
N LEU A 47 12.81 -7.42 -4.59
CA LEU A 47 11.60 -7.63 -3.80
C LEU A 47 11.34 -9.12 -3.51
N ALA A 48 11.55 -9.98 -4.48
CA ALA A 48 11.35 -11.41 -4.29
C ALA A 48 12.39 -12.03 -3.35
N ARG A 49 13.66 -11.63 -3.41
CA ARG A 49 14.69 -12.04 -2.44
C ARG A 49 14.33 -11.58 -1.03
N ASP A 50 13.93 -10.32 -0.89
CA ASP A 50 13.48 -9.78 0.40
C ASP A 50 12.24 -10.53 0.93
N ALA A 51 11.32 -10.96 0.05
CA ALA A 51 10.16 -11.77 0.38
C ALA A 51 10.57 -13.18 0.87
N LYS A 52 11.42 -13.88 0.12
CA LYS A 52 11.94 -15.22 0.47
C LYS A 52 12.69 -15.22 1.81
N ALA A 53 13.51 -14.20 2.06
CA ALA A 53 14.22 -14.04 3.33
C ALA A 53 13.27 -13.89 4.54
N ARG A 54 11.98 -13.61 4.30
CA ARG A 54 10.93 -13.39 5.30
C ARG A 54 9.81 -14.42 5.25
N GLY A 55 9.98 -15.47 4.44
CA GLY A 55 9.00 -16.55 4.31
C GLY A 55 7.69 -16.12 3.63
N VAL A 56 7.73 -15.13 2.75
CA VAL A 56 6.61 -14.65 1.94
C VAL A 56 6.66 -15.35 0.58
N SER A 57 5.59 -16.04 0.22
CA SER A 57 5.47 -16.82 -1.02
C SER A 57 4.69 -16.09 -2.11
N ILE A 58 3.82 -15.15 -1.72
CA ILE A 58 3.00 -14.35 -2.64
C ILE A 58 3.22 -12.87 -2.32
N LEU A 59 3.75 -12.15 -3.29
CA LEU A 59 3.91 -10.70 -3.23
C LEU A 59 2.67 -10.02 -3.80
N LEU A 60 2.01 -9.17 -3.02
CA LEU A 60 0.82 -8.43 -3.42
C LEU A 60 1.22 -7.17 -4.19
N GLY A 61 1.76 -7.37 -5.37
CA GLY A 61 2.26 -6.37 -6.30
C GLY A 61 2.64 -6.98 -7.64
N PRO A 62 2.74 -6.15 -8.70
CA PRO A 62 2.64 -4.69 -8.71
C PRO A 62 1.21 -4.15 -8.76
N GLY A 63 1.03 -2.91 -8.28
CA GLY A 63 -0.14 -2.09 -8.57
C GLY A 63 0.01 -1.41 -9.94
N VAL A 64 -1.03 -1.50 -10.78
CA VAL A 64 -0.96 -1.03 -12.18
C VAL A 64 -2.13 -0.14 -12.60
N ASN A 65 -2.89 0.39 -11.64
CA ASN A 65 -3.97 1.31 -11.96
C ASN A 65 -3.42 2.60 -12.57
N ILE A 66 -4.14 3.13 -13.57
CA ILE A 66 -3.71 4.32 -14.32
C ILE A 66 -4.03 5.58 -13.53
N TYR A 67 -3.09 6.52 -13.46
CA TYR A 67 -3.31 7.84 -12.87
C TYR A 67 -4.38 8.62 -13.65
N ARG A 68 -5.56 8.82 -13.04
CA ARG A 68 -6.63 9.64 -13.62
C ARG A 68 -6.75 10.97 -12.88
N SER A 69 -6.38 10.97 -11.61
CA SER A 69 -6.38 12.16 -10.76
C SER A 69 -5.11 12.18 -9.92
N PRO A 70 -4.45 13.33 -9.78
CA PRO A 70 -3.33 13.48 -8.86
C PRO A 70 -3.74 13.33 -7.39
N LEU A 71 -5.04 13.40 -7.10
CA LEU A 71 -5.60 13.29 -5.74
C LEU A 71 -5.87 11.85 -5.31
N CYS A 72 -5.63 10.86 -6.16
CA CYS A 72 -5.76 9.46 -5.74
C CYS A 72 -4.70 9.09 -4.71
N GLY A 73 -5.14 8.68 -3.51
CA GLY A 73 -4.26 8.37 -2.38
C GLY A 73 -3.32 7.18 -2.59
N ARG A 74 -3.53 6.38 -3.67
CA ARG A 74 -2.70 5.21 -3.99
C ARG A 74 -1.75 5.42 -5.17
N ASN A 75 -1.64 6.65 -5.70
CA ASN A 75 -0.72 6.94 -6.81
C ASN A 75 0.75 6.58 -6.49
N TYR A 76 1.16 6.62 -5.22
CA TYR A 76 2.54 6.25 -4.82
C TYR A 76 2.94 4.82 -5.22
N GLU A 77 1.99 3.88 -5.31
CA GLU A 77 2.28 2.48 -5.63
C GLU A 77 2.08 2.11 -7.11
N TYR A 78 1.55 3.02 -7.94
CA TYR A 78 1.30 2.80 -9.35
C TYR A 78 2.41 3.38 -10.23
N PHE A 79 2.43 3.03 -11.52
CA PHE A 79 3.52 3.37 -12.44
C PHE A 79 3.28 4.63 -13.29
N GLY A 80 2.09 5.21 -13.24
CA GLY A 80 1.79 6.47 -13.93
C GLY A 80 0.51 6.47 -14.74
N GLU A 81 0.41 7.43 -15.66
CA GLU A 81 -0.79 7.68 -16.46
C GLU A 81 -0.76 6.97 -17.84
N ASP A 82 0.42 6.55 -18.30
CA ASP A 82 0.59 5.91 -19.59
C ASP A 82 0.38 4.39 -19.49
N PRO A 83 -0.63 3.80 -20.17
CA PRO A 83 -0.91 2.37 -20.08
C PRO A 83 0.17 1.50 -20.71
N TYR A 84 0.92 1.99 -21.69
CA TYR A 84 2.01 1.24 -22.32
C TYR A 84 3.22 1.15 -21.38
N LEU A 85 3.68 2.29 -20.86
CA LEU A 85 4.80 2.35 -19.91
C LEU A 85 4.48 1.52 -18.66
N THR A 86 3.27 1.68 -18.12
CA THR A 86 2.79 0.89 -16.97
C THR A 86 2.84 -0.60 -17.27
N GLY A 87 2.35 -1.01 -18.43
CA GLY A 87 2.34 -2.43 -18.85
C GLY A 87 3.74 -3.02 -19.03
N GLU A 88 4.68 -2.27 -19.65
CA GLU A 88 6.05 -2.73 -19.83
C GLU A 88 6.82 -2.83 -18.51
N THR A 89 6.65 -1.84 -17.63
CA THR A 89 7.27 -1.85 -16.29
C THR A 89 6.71 -3.00 -15.45
N ALA A 90 5.40 -3.17 -15.45
CA ALA A 90 4.74 -4.24 -14.69
C ALA A 90 5.16 -5.63 -15.20
N LYS A 91 5.26 -5.82 -16.50
CA LYS A 91 5.70 -7.09 -17.09
C LYS A 91 7.10 -7.47 -16.58
N GLU A 92 8.05 -6.58 -16.68
CA GLU A 92 9.41 -6.86 -16.22
C GLU A 92 9.51 -7.07 -14.72
N TYR A 93 8.79 -6.27 -13.93
CA TYR A 93 8.67 -6.47 -12.48
C TYR A 93 8.15 -7.88 -12.15
N ILE A 94 7.03 -8.30 -12.79
CA ILE A 94 6.43 -9.62 -12.55
C ILE A 94 7.40 -10.74 -12.92
N LEU A 95 8.07 -10.64 -14.08
CA LEU A 95 9.06 -11.61 -14.50
C LEU A 95 10.19 -11.73 -13.48
N GLY A 96 10.75 -10.61 -13.01
CA GLY A 96 11.80 -10.61 -11.99
C GLY A 96 11.34 -11.25 -10.67
N VAL A 97 10.12 -10.96 -10.21
CA VAL A 97 9.56 -11.57 -9.00
C VAL A 97 9.43 -13.09 -9.17
N GLN A 98 8.91 -13.53 -10.30
CA GLN A 98 8.59 -14.94 -10.52
C GLN A 98 9.81 -15.79 -10.88
N GLU A 99 10.83 -15.24 -11.49
CA GLU A 99 12.12 -15.88 -11.71
C GLU A 99 12.81 -16.29 -10.40
N GLU A 100 12.56 -15.57 -9.32
CA GLU A 100 13.03 -15.92 -7.96
C GLU A 100 12.12 -16.95 -7.24
N GLY A 101 11.04 -17.41 -7.88
CA GLY A 101 10.10 -18.38 -7.30
C GLY A 101 9.07 -17.80 -6.33
N VAL A 102 8.91 -16.48 -6.29
CA VAL A 102 7.83 -15.79 -5.56
C VAL A 102 6.69 -15.48 -6.53
N MET A 103 5.46 -15.73 -6.12
CA MET A 103 4.29 -15.42 -6.95
C MET A 103 3.99 -13.94 -6.90
N ALA A 104 3.91 -13.28 -8.06
CA ALA A 104 3.45 -11.91 -8.17
C ALA A 104 1.91 -11.83 -8.26
N THR A 105 1.34 -10.72 -7.78
CA THR A 105 -0.09 -10.42 -7.85
C THR A 105 -0.30 -9.08 -8.49
N VAL A 106 -0.81 -9.04 -9.72
CA VAL A 106 -1.15 -7.76 -10.37
C VAL A 106 -2.46 -7.22 -9.79
N LYS A 107 -2.49 -5.91 -9.45
CA LYS A 107 -3.60 -5.27 -8.75
C LYS A 107 -3.80 -3.81 -9.16
N HIS A 108 -4.97 -3.22 -9.00
CA HIS A 108 -6.25 -3.75 -8.54
C HIS A 108 -7.20 -3.82 -9.74
N PHE A 109 -7.73 -4.99 -10.04
CA PHE A 109 -8.49 -5.25 -11.25
C PHE A 109 -9.99 -4.99 -11.00
N ALA A 110 -10.60 -3.93 -11.56
CA ALA A 110 -10.00 -2.90 -12.37
C ALA A 110 -10.58 -1.52 -12.04
N ALA A 111 -9.92 -0.48 -12.58
CA ALA A 111 -10.39 0.90 -12.52
C ALA A 111 -10.51 1.48 -11.09
N ASN A 112 -9.66 1.06 -10.14
CA ASN A 112 -9.56 1.68 -8.82
C ASN A 112 -8.68 2.95 -8.90
N ASN A 113 -9.28 4.08 -9.32
CA ASN A 113 -8.55 5.30 -9.65
C ASN A 113 -8.78 6.44 -8.66
N GLN A 114 -9.50 6.17 -7.57
CA GLN A 114 -9.75 7.09 -6.46
C GLN A 114 -10.06 6.29 -5.19
N GLU A 115 -9.92 6.91 -4.00
CA GLU A 115 -10.05 6.22 -2.72
C GLU A 115 -11.28 6.67 -1.90
N TRP A 116 -11.93 7.78 -2.30
CA TRP A 116 -13.10 8.26 -1.59
C TRP A 116 -14.30 7.32 -1.80
N SER A 117 -14.82 6.78 -0.69
CA SER A 117 -15.93 5.81 -0.72
C SER A 117 -15.69 4.63 -1.70
N ARG A 118 -14.46 4.17 -1.82
CA ARG A 118 -14.01 3.19 -2.83
C ARG A 118 -14.80 1.89 -2.83
N HIS A 119 -15.41 1.51 -1.70
CA HIS A 119 -16.28 0.33 -1.61
C HIS A 119 -17.66 0.51 -2.27
N HIS A 120 -18.06 1.76 -2.57
CA HIS A 120 -19.43 2.07 -3.04
C HIS A 120 -19.46 2.95 -4.30
N ALA A 121 -18.41 3.73 -4.52
CA ALA A 121 -18.32 4.59 -5.70
C ALA A 121 -18.01 3.74 -6.94
N SER A 122 -18.95 3.68 -7.89
CA SER A 122 -18.77 2.96 -9.15
C SER A 122 -17.82 3.69 -10.08
N SER A 123 -16.92 2.93 -10.71
CA SER A 123 -16.14 3.39 -11.86
C SER A 123 -16.90 3.04 -13.14
N ASP A 124 -17.62 4.01 -13.70
CA ASP A 124 -18.43 3.80 -14.89
C ASP A 124 -17.60 4.13 -16.13
N VAL A 125 -17.27 3.10 -16.91
CA VAL A 125 -16.34 3.18 -18.03
C VAL A 125 -16.84 2.32 -19.18
N ASP A 126 -16.89 2.88 -20.40
CA ASP A 126 -17.23 2.11 -21.59
C ASP A 126 -16.17 1.05 -21.94
N GLU A 127 -16.57 0.01 -22.65
CA GLU A 127 -15.69 -1.13 -22.96
C GLU A 127 -14.46 -0.72 -23.76
N ARG A 128 -14.58 0.20 -24.72
CA ARG A 128 -13.44 0.66 -25.51
C ARG A 128 -12.39 1.32 -24.63
N THR A 129 -12.81 2.20 -23.74
CA THR A 129 -11.91 2.88 -22.80
C THR A 129 -11.27 1.89 -21.84
N LEU A 130 -12.03 0.87 -21.37
CA LEU A 130 -11.46 -0.22 -20.57
C LEU A 130 -10.36 -0.95 -21.34
N GLN A 131 -10.60 -1.33 -22.60
CA GLN A 131 -9.65 -2.09 -23.41
C GLN A 131 -8.42 -1.30 -23.81
N GLU A 132 -8.54 0.03 -24.06
CA GLU A 132 -7.46 0.87 -24.53
C GLU A 132 -6.61 1.49 -23.42
N ILE A 133 -7.21 1.76 -22.23
CA ILE A 133 -6.56 2.52 -21.17
C ILE A 133 -6.39 1.69 -19.87
N TYR A 134 -7.46 1.06 -19.37
CA TYR A 134 -7.42 0.45 -18.03
C TYR A 134 -6.92 -0.99 -18.04
N PHE A 135 -7.18 -1.75 -19.09
CA PHE A 135 -6.82 -3.17 -19.17
C PHE A 135 -5.43 -3.49 -19.73
N PRO A 136 -4.75 -2.63 -20.52
CA PRO A 136 -3.51 -3.04 -21.20
C PRO A 136 -2.44 -3.58 -20.24
N ALA A 137 -2.24 -2.97 -19.09
CA ALA A 137 -1.24 -3.41 -18.11
C ALA A 137 -1.59 -4.79 -17.51
N PHE A 138 -2.88 -5.02 -17.18
CA PHE A 138 -3.36 -6.31 -16.67
C PHE A 138 -3.25 -7.40 -17.73
N ARG A 139 -3.69 -7.10 -18.97
CA ARG A 139 -3.60 -8.05 -20.08
C ARG A 139 -2.15 -8.46 -20.36
N LYS A 140 -1.22 -7.49 -20.35
CA LYS A 140 0.19 -7.75 -20.51
C LYS A 140 0.77 -8.59 -19.37
N ALA A 141 0.38 -8.32 -18.12
CA ALA A 141 0.76 -9.11 -16.96
C ALA A 141 0.32 -10.57 -17.09
N VAL A 142 -0.90 -10.80 -17.58
CA VAL A 142 -1.45 -12.16 -17.80
C VAL A 142 -0.79 -12.84 -18.99
N GLN A 143 -0.79 -12.21 -20.16
CA GLN A 143 -0.45 -12.86 -21.42
C GLN A 143 1.05 -12.91 -21.71
N GLU A 144 1.81 -11.90 -21.26
CA GLU A 144 3.25 -11.82 -21.56
C GLU A 144 4.13 -12.16 -20.35
N ALA A 145 3.68 -11.86 -19.11
CA ALA A 145 4.46 -12.17 -17.91
C ALA A 145 3.98 -13.44 -17.19
N GLY A 146 2.82 -14.01 -17.55
CA GLY A 146 2.29 -15.20 -16.90
C GLY A 146 2.08 -15.03 -15.40
N VAL A 147 1.53 -13.89 -14.98
CA VAL A 147 1.33 -13.57 -13.57
C VAL A 147 0.57 -14.66 -12.82
N GLY A 148 1.05 -15.05 -11.63
CA GLY A 148 0.45 -16.13 -10.84
C GLY A 148 -0.86 -15.76 -10.17
N ALA A 149 -1.05 -14.47 -9.82
CA ALA A 149 -2.28 -14.01 -9.18
C ALA A 149 -2.74 -12.65 -9.72
N VAL A 150 -4.06 -12.42 -9.63
CA VAL A 150 -4.72 -11.14 -9.89
C VAL A 150 -5.55 -10.80 -8.66
N MET A 151 -5.55 -9.54 -8.25
CA MET A 151 -6.38 -9.04 -7.16
C MET A 151 -7.45 -8.11 -7.71
N ASP A 152 -8.72 -8.45 -7.46
CA ASP A 152 -9.85 -7.60 -7.76
C ASP A 152 -9.81 -6.29 -6.97
N SER A 153 -10.39 -5.25 -7.53
CA SER A 153 -10.46 -3.94 -6.89
C SER A 153 -11.61 -3.82 -5.88
N TYR A 154 -11.55 -2.78 -5.05
CA TYR A 154 -12.62 -2.48 -4.09
C TYR A 154 -13.93 -2.04 -4.73
N ASN A 155 -13.82 -1.28 -5.82
CA ASN A 155 -14.91 -0.52 -6.40
C ASN A 155 -15.83 -1.40 -7.25
N PRO A 156 -17.11 -1.01 -7.35
CA PRO A 156 -17.95 -1.47 -8.45
C PRO A 156 -17.37 -0.98 -9.79
N LEU A 157 -17.43 -1.81 -10.82
CA LEU A 157 -17.18 -1.46 -12.21
C LEU A 157 -18.52 -1.53 -12.96
N ASN A 158 -18.96 -0.39 -13.50
CA ASN A 158 -20.29 -0.27 -14.15
C ASN A 158 -21.43 -0.80 -13.27
N GLY A 159 -21.40 -0.44 -11.99
CA GLY A 159 -22.43 -0.78 -11.01
C GLY A 159 -22.32 -2.17 -10.36
N VAL A 160 -21.37 -3.02 -10.76
CA VAL A 160 -21.17 -4.36 -10.20
C VAL A 160 -19.82 -4.45 -9.50
N HIS A 161 -19.79 -4.86 -8.22
CA HIS A 161 -18.54 -5.05 -7.50
C HIS A 161 -17.57 -5.95 -8.28
N ALA A 162 -16.31 -5.57 -8.36
CA ALA A 162 -15.31 -6.30 -9.14
C ALA A 162 -15.29 -7.79 -8.79
N THR A 163 -15.36 -8.13 -7.51
CA THR A 163 -15.39 -9.52 -7.01
C THR A 163 -16.61 -10.33 -7.43
N GLU A 164 -17.69 -9.68 -7.86
CA GLU A 164 -18.96 -10.30 -8.29
C GLU A 164 -19.20 -10.14 -9.80
N ASN A 165 -18.29 -9.47 -10.50
CA ASN A 165 -18.46 -9.12 -11.90
C ASN A 165 -18.00 -10.27 -12.82
N SER A 166 -18.96 -11.11 -13.23
CA SER A 166 -18.69 -12.26 -14.10
C SER A 166 -18.16 -11.88 -15.48
N TRP A 167 -18.61 -10.74 -16.04
CA TRP A 167 -18.05 -10.25 -17.30
C TRP A 167 -16.54 -9.93 -17.15
N LEU A 168 -16.16 -9.21 -16.08
CA LEU A 168 -14.77 -8.85 -15.82
C LEU A 168 -13.90 -10.10 -15.59
N ASN A 169 -14.33 -10.96 -14.68
CA ASN A 169 -13.51 -12.06 -14.14
C ASN A 169 -13.54 -13.31 -15.01
N ILE A 170 -14.71 -13.65 -15.56
CA ILE A 170 -14.88 -14.87 -16.37
C ILE A 170 -14.68 -14.56 -17.85
N ASP A 171 -15.42 -13.59 -18.41
CA ASP A 171 -15.40 -13.38 -19.84
C ASP A 171 -14.09 -12.67 -20.28
N VAL A 172 -13.68 -11.60 -19.60
CA VAL A 172 -12.44 -10.89 -19.94
C VAL A 172 -11.21 -11.64 -19.42
N LEU A 173 -11.08 -11.78 -18.09
CA LEU A 173 -9.85 -12.30 -17.48
C LEU A 173 -9.58 -13.76 -17.85
N ARG A 174 -10.58 -14.65 -17.66
CA ARG A 174 -10.40 -16.10 -17.87
C ARG A 174 -10.50 -16.49 -19.35
N LYS A 175 -11.59 -16.09 -20.05
CA LYS A 175 -11.84 -16.55 -21.41
C LYS A 175 -11.02 -15.79 -22.47
N GLN A 176 -11.05 -14.45 -22.43
CA GLN A 176 -10.34 -13.67 -23.47
C GLN A 176 -8.82 -13.65 -23.25
N TRP A 177 -8.34 -13.49 -21.99
CA TRP A 177 -6.91 -13.41 -21.73
C TRP A 177 -6.27 -14.75 -21.37
N GLY A 178 -7.07 -15.77 -21.03
CA GLY A 178 -6.58 -17.12 -20.74
C GLY A 178 -5.95 -17.27 -19.35
N PHE A 179 -6.28 -16.37 -18.39
CA PHE A 179 -5.73 -16.44 -17.05
C PHE A 179 -6.07 -17.74 -16.33
N LYS A 180 -5.06 -18.41 -15.76
CA LYS A 180 -5.20 -19.71 -15.08
C LYS A 180 -4.82 -19.66 -13.60
N GLY A 181 -4.28 -18.51 -13.13
CA GLY A 181 -3.82 -18.31 -11.77
C GLY A 181 -4.93 -18.03 -10.76
N ILE A 182 -4.54 -17.56 -9.60
CA ILE A 182 -5.45 -17.23 -8.48
C ILE A 182 -6.05 -15.84 -8.70
N LEU A 183 -7.39 -15.75 -8.68
CA LEU A 183 -8.09 -14.49 -8.57
C LEU A 183 -8.51 -14.29 -7.12
N MET A 184 -7.97 -13.27 -6.45
CA MET A 184 -8.27 -12.95 -5.07
C MET A 184 -9.00 -11.61 -4.94
N SER A 185 -9.77 -11.44 -3.87
CA SER A 185 -10.32 -10.13 -3.51
C SER A 185 -9.26 -9.22 -2.90
N ASP A 186 -9.47 -7.91 -2.94
CA ASP A 186 -8.79 -7.01 -2.01
C ASP A 186 -9.38 -7.22 -0.58
N TRP A 187 -8.77 -6.61 0.43
CA TRP A 187 -9.15 -6.80 1.84
C TRP A 187 -10.59 -6.35 2.10
N THR A 188 -11.44 -7.29 2.53
CA THR A 188 -12.85 -7.05 2.84
C THR A 188 -13.69 -6.51 1.67
N SER A 189 -13.33 -6.78 0.43
CA SER A 189 -14.04 -6.32 -0.77
C SER A 189 -15.02 -7.34 -1.35
N VAL A 190 -15.41 -8.36 -0.59
CA VAL A 190 -16.51 -9.28 -0.93
C VAL A 190 -17.78 -8.85 -0.20
N TYR A 191 -18.90 -8.82 -0.91
CA TYR A 191 -20.18 -8.34 -0.38
C TYR A 191 -21.27 -9.41 -0.44
N SER A 192 -21.12 -10.41 -1.33
CA SER A 192 -21.99 -11.58 -1.44
C SER A 192 -21.16 -12.83 -1.74
N GLY A 193 -21.28 -13.86 -0.91
CA GLY A 193 -20.57 -15.12 -1.14
C GLY A 193 -21.03 -15.85 -2.39
N VAL A 194 -22.34 -15.83 -2.66
CA VAL A 194 -22.93 -16.39 -3.89
C VAL A 194 -22.55 -15.56 -5.11
N GLY A 195 -22.62 -14.21 -4.98
CA GLY A 195 -22.20 -13.29 -6.05
C GLY A 195 -20.73 -13.50 -6.42
N ALA A 196 -19.85 -13.54 -5.44
CA ALA A 196 -18.42 -13.77 -5.64
C ALA A 196 -18.11 -15.17 -6.21
N ALA A 197 -18.80 -16.20 -5.72
CA ALA A 197 -18.67 -17.55 -6.26
C ALA A 197 -19.02 -17.60 -7.76
N ASN A 198 -20.17 -17.07 -8.14
CA ASN A 198 -20.63 -17.04 -9.54
C ASN A 198 -19.89 -15.96 -10.36
N GLY A 199 -19.37 -14.90 -9.72
CA GLY A 199 -18.59 -13.84 -10.33
C GLY A 199 -17.15 -14.23 -10.71
N GLY A 200 -16.69 -15.43 -10.33
CA GLY A 200 -15.39 -15.96 -10.75
C GLY A 200 -14.25 -15.79 -9.73
N LEU A 201 -14.49 -15.15 -8.56
CA LEU A 201 -13.50 -14.99 -7.49
C LEU A 201 -13.09 -16.35 -6.91
N ASP A 202 -11.79 -16.62 -6.77
CA ASP A 202 -11.29 -17.88 -6.17
C ASP A 202 -11.08 -17.77 -4.67
N LEU A 203 -10.57 -16.64 -4.17
CA LEU A 203 -10.12 -16.48 -2.79
C LEU A 203 -10.58 -15.15 -2.18
N GLU A 204 -11.35 -15.22 -1.10
CA GLU A 204 -11.74 -14.05 -0.30
C GLU A 204 -10.64 -13.70 0.71
N MET A 205 -10.26 -12.42 0.77
CA MET A 205 -9.21 -11.90 1.64
C MET A 205 -9.76 -10.88 2.66
N PRO A 206 -9.18 -10.79 3.88
CA PRO A 206 -8.07 -11.60 4.43
C PRO A 206 -8.55 -12.92 5.04
N VAL A 207 -9.85 -13.07 5.27
CA VAL A 207 -10.51 -14.25 5.84
C VAL A 207 -11.84 -14.49 5.15
N GLY A 208 -12.29 -15.73 5.08
CA GLY A 208 -13.62 -16.07 4.56
C GLY A 208 -14.73 -15.53 5.48
N LYS A 209 -15.39 -14.49 5.04
CA LYS A 209 -16.56 -13.89 5.72
C LYS A 209 -17.85 -14.17 4.96
N PHE A 210 -17.78 -14.17 3.64
CA PHE A 210 -18.92 -14.40 2.75
C PHE A 210 -18.80 -15.70 1.98
N MET A 211 -17.61 -16.09 1.52
CA MET A 211 -17.39 -17.37 0.85
C MET A 211 -17.16 -18.49 1.88
N THR A 212 -18.14 -18.71 2.74
CA THR A 212 -18.07 -19.70 3.83
C THR A 212 -18.93 -20.92 3.53
N ARG A 213 -18.68 -22.01 4.26
CA ARG A 213 -19.47 -23.25 4.13
C ARG A 213 -20.95 -23.03 4.42
N GLU A 214 -21.26 -22.18 5.40
CA GLU A 214 -22.62 -21.86 5.86
C GLU A 214 -23.42 -21.14 4.77
N ILE A 215 -22.76 -20.39 3.89
CA ILE A 215 -23.38 -19.67 2.77
C ILE A 215 -23.37 -20.51 1.50
N LEU A 216 -22.25 -21.15 1.17
CA LEU A 216 -22.08 -21.80 -0.12
C LEU A 216 -22.68 -23.20 -0.19
N ILE A 217 -22.68 -23.98 0.91
CA ILE A 217 -23.28 -25.32 0.89
C ILE A 217 -24.79 -25.27 0.58
N PRO A 218 -25.61 -24.47 1.29
CA PRO A 218 -27.02 -24.35 0.93
C PRO A 218 -27.23 -23.80 -0.48
N ALA A 219 -26.36 -22.91 -0.96
CA ALA A 219 -26.46 -22.39 -2.33
C ALA A 219 -26.20 -23.47 -3.39
N ILE A 220 -25.30 -24.42 -3.11
CA ILE A 220 -25.01 -25.56 -3.98
C ILE A 220 -26.19 -26.54 -3.94
N GLU A 221 -26.68 -26.90 -2.76
CA GLU A 221 -27.83 -27.81 -2.58
C GLU A 221 -29.10 -27.31 -3.27
N ASN A 222 -29.30 -25.98 -3.33
CA ASN A 222 -30.40 -25.32 -4.05
C ASN A 222 -30.11 -25.06 -5.54
N GLY A 223 -28.93 -25.43 -6.05
CA GLY A 223 -28.55 -25.23 -7.45
C GLY A 223 -28.26 -23.78 -7.86
N ILE A 224 -28.11 -22.85 -6.89
CA ILE A 224 -27.78 -21.44 -7.13
C ILE A 224 -26.29 -21.27 -7.48
N VAL A 225 -25.43 -22.08 -6.86
CA VAL A 225 -24.01 -22.21 -7.18
C VAL A 225 -23.79 -23.66 -7.63
N LYS A 226 -23.07 -23.86 -8.74
CA LYS A 226 -22.71 -25.20 -9.20
C LYS A 226 -21.51 -25.72 -8.45
N GLU A 227 -21.46 -27.02 -8.15
CA GLU A 227 -20.31 -27.67 -7.50
C GLU A 227 -19.04 -27.49 -8.34
N GLU A 228 -19.16 -27.61 -9.67
CA GLU A 228 -18.04 -27.41 -10.61
C GLU A 228 -17.46 -26.00 -10.53
N THR A 229 -18.23 -25.00 -10.10
CA THR A 229 -17.76 -23.63 -9.85
C THR A 229 -16.77 -23.61 -8.68
N ILE A 230 -17.04 -24.37 -7.62
CA ILE A 230 -16.16 -24.49 -6.47
C ILE A 230 -14.90 -25.30 -6.82
N ASP A 231 -15.08 -26.40 -7.53
CA ASP A 231 -13.98 -27.24 -8.02
C ASP A 231 -13.00 -26.45 -8.89
N ALA A 232 -13.50 -25.57 -9.75
CA ALA A 232 -12.66 -24.72 -10.57
C ALA A 232 -11.80 -23.79 -9.72
N LYS A 233 -12.37 -23.17 -8.66
CA LYS A 233 -11.63 -22.28 -7.73
C LYS A 233 -10.54 -23.04 -6.99
N VAL A 234 -10.85 -24.19 -6.43
CA VAL A 234 -9.88 -25.05 -5.76
C VAL A 234 -8.77 -25.45 -6.73
N ARG A 235 -9.11 -25.76 -7.97
CA ARG A 235 -8.14 -26.09 -9.02
C ARG A 235 -7.23 -24.93 -9.34
N HIS A 236 -7.75 -23.72 -9.53
CA HIS A 236 -6.94 -22.53 -9.78
C HIS A 236 -5.95 -22.27 -8.66
N ILE A 237 -6.39 -22.37 -7.41
CA ILE A 237 -5.51 -22.21 -6.25
C ILE A 237 -4.43 -23.29 -6.23
N LEU A 238 -4.80 -24.57 -6.26
CA LEU A 238 -3.86 -25.67 -6.10
C LEU A 238 -2.87 -25.78 -7.27
N GLN A 239 -3.32 -25.67 -8.51
CA GLN A 239 -2.42 -25.74 -9.67
C GLN A 239 -1.41 -24.59 -9.66
N THR A 240 -1.81 -23.40 -9.22
CA THR A 240 -0.92 -22.25 -9.14
C THR A 240 0.12 -22.44 -8.03
N LEU A 241 -0.30 -22.88 -6.84
CA LEU A 241 0.62 -23.20 -5.75
C LEU A 241 1.62 -24.29 -6.14
N ILE A 242 1.19 -25.31 -6.86
CA ILE A 242 2.07 -26.38 -7.38
C ILE A 242 3.05 -25.83 -8.41
N ALA A 243 2.58 -25.02 -9.36
CA ALA A 243 3.42 -24.42 -10.40
C ALA A 243 4.54 -23.53 -9.83
N PHE A 244 4.31 -22.86 -8.72
CA PHE A 244 5.31 -22.07 -8.00
C PHE A 244 6.10 -22.85 -6.94
N GLY A 245 5.92 -24.19 -6.85
CA GLY A 245 6.62 -25.03 -5.86
C GLY A 245 6.27 -24.68 -4.41
N ALA A 246 5.18 -23.97 -4.16
CA ALA A 246 4.82 -23.47 -2.83
C ALA A 246 4.41 -24.57 -1.84
N LEU A 247 4.16 -25.79 -2.34
CA LEU A 247 3.86 -26.95 -1.51
C LEU A 247 5.12 -27.74 -1.06
N ASP A 248 6.22 -27.60 -1.80
CA ASP A 248 7.41 -28.46 -1.66
C ASP A 248 8.64 -27.70 -1.15
N THR A 249 8.68 -26.39 -1.30
CA THR A 249 9.84 -25.57 -0.90
C THR A 249 9.67 -24.95 0.49
N PRO A 250 10.75 -24.82 1.28
CA PRO A 250 10.71 -24.06 2.52
C PRO A 250 10.25 -22.62 2.28
N ARG A 251 9.35 -22.11 3.13
CA ARG A 251 8.84 -20.74 3.01
C ARG A 251 9.93 -19.66 3.16
N GLU A 252 10.84 -19.85 4.12
CA GLU A 252 11.91 -18.89 4.41
C GLU A 252 13.24 -19.45 3.90
N ASP A 253 13.91 -18.67 3.05
CA ASP A 253 15.27 -18.93 2.63
C ASP A 253 16.24 -18.20 3.58
N LYS A 254 16.79 -18.95 4.52
CA LYS A 254 17.72 -18.46 5.54
C LYS A 254 19.12 -18.13 5.00
N SER A 255 19.42 -18.50 3.76
CA SER A 255 20.68 -18.14 3.11
C SER A 255 20.71 -16.69 2.61
N ILE A 256 19.52 -16.07 2.46
CA ILE A 256 19.39 -14.68 2.04
C ILE A 256 19.41 -13.78 3.28
N ASP A 257 20.36 -12.85 3.31
CA ASP A 257 20.41 -11.83 4.36
C ASP A 257 19.16 -10.90 4.25
N LYS A 258 18.49 -10.68 5.37
CA LYS A 258 17.33 -9.78 5.44
C LYS A 258 17.72 -8.31 5.18
N ASP A 259 18.94 -7.93 5.49
CA ASP A 259 19.55 -6.63 5.15
C ASP A 259 20.43 -6.76 3.90
N ASN A 260 19.83 -7.15 2.80
CA ASN A 260 20.49 -7.55 1.57
C ASN A 260 21.19 -6.38 0.85
N ALA A 261 22.47 -6.51 0.58
CA ALA A 261 23.27 -5.48 -0.10
C ALA A 261 22.81 -5.25 -1.56
N GLN A 262 22.40 -6.31 -2.28
CA GLN A 262 21.92 -6.17 -3.65
C GLN A 262 20.61 -5.41 -3.71
N SER A 263 19.70 -5.64 -2.76
CA SER A 263 18.44 -4.90 -2.66
C SER A 263 18.68 -3.40 -2.45
N LYS A 264 19.68 -3.04 -1.63
CA LYS A 264 20.07 -1.64 -1.43
C LYS A 264 20.64 -1.01 -2.70
N GLU A 265 21.46 -1.75 -3.45
CA GLU A 265 22.05 -1.29 -4.72
C GLU A 265 20.94 -1.04 -5.75
N ILE A 266 20.00 -1.96 -5.91
CA ILE A 266 18.84 -1.79 -6.80
C ILE A 266 18.02 -0.54 -6.40
N ALA A 267 17.75 -0.35 -5.11
CA ALA A 267 17.02 0.83 -4.64
C ALA A 267 17.76 2.14 -4.96
N LEU A 268 19.08 2.14 -4.84
CA LEU A 268 19.93 3.29 -5.17
C LEU A 268 19.96 3.57 -6.68
N ASP A 269 20.08 2.54 -7.51
CA ASP A 269 20.10 2.69 -8.96
C ASP A 269 18.75 3.17 -9.49
N LEU A 270 17.63 2.68 -8.95
CA LEU A 270 16.30 3.21 -9.24
C LEU A 270 16.21 4.70 -8.90
N ALA A 271 16.71 5.11 -7.74
CA ALA A 271 16.69 6.51 -7.34
C ALA A 271 17.55 7.38 -8.26
N ARG A 272 18.72 6.90 -8.68
CA ARG A 272 19.62 7.62 -9.58
C ARG A 272 19.08 7.78 -10.99
N GLU A 273 18.49 6.73 -11.55
CA GLU A 273 17.97 6.75 -12.92
C GLU A 273 16.57 7.38 -13.02
N GLY A 274 15.76 7.29 -11.94
CA GLY A 274 14.37 7.72 -11.97
C GLY A 274 14.14 9.21 -11.71
N VAL A 275 15.13 9.94 -11.17
CA VAL A 275 15.01 11.40 -10.94
C VAL A 275 15.17 12.16 -12.24
N VAL A 276 14.13 12.89 -12.65
CA VAL A 276 14.10 13.65 -13.89
C VAL A 276 14.25 15.15 -13.63
N LEU A 277 15.24 15.79 -14.27
CA LEU A 277 15.44 17.23 -14.22
C LEU A 277 14.47 17.93 -15.17
N LEU A 278 13.34 18.38 -14.66
CA LEU A 278 12.27 19.01 -15.47
C LEU A 278 12.61 20.44 -15.93
N LYS A 279 13.40 21.16 -15.12
CA LYS A 279 13.75 22.56 -15.38
C LYS A 279 15.09 22.91 -14.75
N ASN A 280 15.96 23.59 -15.47
CA ASN A 280 17.24 24.11 -14.97
C ASN A 280 17.60 25.44 -15.65
N ASP A 281 16.68 26.41 -15.59
CA ASP A 281 16.89 27.74 -16.17
C ASP A 281 18.07 28.41 -15.48
N ASN A 282 18.88 29.11 -16.26
CA ASN A 282 20.10 29.80 -15.81
C ASN A 282 21.18 28.89 -15.19
N GLY A 283 21.10 27.55 -15.39
CA GLY A 283 22.10 26.63 -14.87
C GLY A 283 22.25 26.66 -13.34
N THR A 284 21.12 26.68 -12.63
CA THR A 284 21.13 26.63 -11.16
C THR A 284 21.76 25.37 -10.63
N LEU A 285 21.55 24.25 -11.34
CA LEU A 285 22.20 22.96 -11.06
C LEU A 285 23.31 22.68 -12.09
N PRO A 286 24.43 22.05 -11.68
CA PRO A 286 24.75 21.66 -10.29
C PRO A 286 25.02 22.87 -9.40
N TYR A 287 24.69 22.73 -8.11
CA TYR A 287 24.96 23.77 -7.13
C TYR A 287 26.44 24.16 -7.11
N ARG A 288 26.67 25.47 -7.17
CA ARG A 288 28.02 26.04 -7.04
C ARG A 288 28.41 26.15 -5.57
N ASN A 289 29.67 26.53 -5.28
CA ASN A 289 30.10 26.84 -3.92
C ASN A 289 29.27 27.98 -3.33
N GLY A 290 28.93 27.87 -2.03
CA GLY A 290 28.15 28.86 -1.32
C GLY A 290 27.33 28.26 -0.18
N ARG A 291 26.39 29.04 0.32
CA ARG A 291 25.44 28.62 1.36
C ARG A 291 24.20 28.04 0.69
N THR A 292 23.72 26.93 1.19
CA THR A 292 22.47 26.29 0.77
C THR A 292 21.61 26.07 2.00
N LEU A 293 20.35 26.52 1.96
CA LEU A 293 19.37 26.25 3.00
C LEU A 293 18.35 25.24 2.47
N VAL A 294 18.24 24.10 3.16
CA VAL A 294 17.25 23.06 2.90
C VAL A 294 16.05 23.28 3.83
N ILE A 295 14.86 23.48 3.26
CA ILE A 295 13.68 23.93 4.02
C ILE A 295 12.53 22.94 3.81
N GLY A 296 11.81 22.65 4.86
CA GLY A 296 10.51 21.98 4.83
C GLY A 296 10.46 20.65 5.60
N PRO A 297 9.24 20.10 5.75
CA PRO A 297 8.99 18.91 6.57
C PRO A 297 9.68 17.64 6.05
N ASN A 298 9.94 17.59 4.74
CA ASN A 298 10.59 16.43 4.11
C ASN A 298 12.09 16.67 3.85
N ALA A 299 12.69 17.72 4.42
CA ALA A 299 14.07 18.07 4.17
C ALA A 299 15.05 17.03 4.74
N ASP A 300 14.76 16.48 5.89
CA ASP A 300 15.56 15.53 6.66
C ASP A 300 14.91 14.17 6.91
N ILE A 301 13.76 13.91 6.24
CA ILE A 301 13.08 12.62 6.29
C ILE A 301 12.82 12.07 4.88
N ILE A 302 12.56 10.77 4.78
CA ILE A 302 12.06 10.14 3.56
C ILE A 302 10.57 9.85 3.75
N PRO A 303 9.67 10.58 3.07
CA PRO A 303 8.25 10.30 3.12
C PRO A 303 7.96 8.97 2.43
N THR A 304 7.08 8.17 3.04
CA THR A 304 6.58 6.90 2.47
C THR A 304 5.08 6.96 2.28
N GLY A 305 4.53 6.07 1.46
CA GLY A 305 3.10 6.06 1.15
C GLY A 305 2.19 5.69 2.33
N GLY A 306 2.72 5.08 3.38
CA GLY A 306 1.89 4.49 4.44
C GLY A 306 1.07 3.29 3.94
N GLY A 307 0.08 2.82 4.69
CA GLY A 307 -0.80 1.72 4.28
C GLY A 307 -0.05 0.50 3.74
N SER A 308 -0.40 0.06 2.53
CA SER A 308 0.28 -1.05 1.82
C SER A 308 1.75 -0.76 1.49
N GLY A 309 2.12 0.52 1.36
CA GLY A 309 3.50 0.96 1.11
C GLY A 309 4.35 1.18 2.36
N PHE A 310 3.79 0.97 3.56
CA PHE A 310 4.54 1.17 4.80
C PHE A 310 5.65 0.13 4.96
N VAL A 311 6.89 0.62 5.07
CA VAL A 311 8.09 -0.19 5.33
C VAL A 311 8.89 0.46 6.44
N THR A 312 9.40 -0.36 7.37
CA THR A 312 10.41 0.09 8.33
C THR A 312 11.79 -0.19 7.71
N PRO A 313 12.51 0.83 7.20
CA PRO A 313 13.77 0.63 6.52
C PRO A 313 14.90 0.31 7.50
N TYR A 314 15.98 -0.34 7.01
CA TYR A 314 17.22 -0.50 7.76
C TYR A 314 18.00 0.82 7.85
N SER A 315 17.98 1.58 6.77
CA SER A 315 18.63 2.88 6.67
C SER A 315 17.94 3.75 5.62
N VAL A 316 18.01 5.05 5.80
CA VAL A 316 17.56 6.04 4.83
C VAL A 316 18.62 7.13 4.71
N VAL A 317 18.67 7.77 3.55
CA VAL A 317 19.47 8.97 3.32
C VAL A 317 18.50 10.07 2.87
N SER A 318 18.26 11.04 3.74
CA SER A 318 17.39 12.17 3.42
C SER A 318 18.05 13.09 2.39
N LEU A 319 17.27 14.03 1.83
CA LEU A 319 17.83 15.06 0.94
C LEU A 319 18.94 15.85 1.64
N TYR A 320 18.70 16.26 2.89
CA TYR A 320 19.68 16.99 3.70
C TYR A 320 20.94 16.16 3.94
N ASP A 321 20.81 14.90 4.37
CA ASP A 321 21.93 14.01 4.60
C ASP A 321 22.79 13.81 3.35
N GLY A 322 22.14 13.55 2.21
CA GLY A 322 22.82 13.39 0.92
C GLY A 322 23.58 14.67 0.51
N MET A 323 22.99 15.83 0.70
CA MET A 323 23.64 17.11 0.42
C MET A 323 24.83 17.36 1.37
N VAL A 324 24.69 17.02 2.66
CA VAL A 324 25.80 17.16 3.64
C VAL A 324 26.94 16.20 3.31
N GLN A 325 26.66 14.97 2.93
CA GLN A 325 27.70 14.00 2.52
C GLN A 325 28.46 14.48 1.28
N LEU A 326 27.78 15.13 0.34
CA LEU A 326 28.35 15.61 -0.92
C LEU A 326 28.73 17.10 -0.89
N LYS A 327 28.72 17.73 0.28
CA LYS A 327 28.83 19.20 0.39
C LYS A 327 30.13 19.80 -0.19
N GLY A 328 31.22 19.05 -0.21
CA GLY A 328 32.53 19.62 -0.56
C GLY A 328 32.87 20.81 0.34
N GLY A 329 33.14 21.99 -0.23
CA GLY A 329 33.34 23.23 0.50
C GLY A 329 32.09 24.08 0.81
N ARG A 330 30.87 23.54 0.54
CA ARG A 330 29.61 24.27 0.73
C ARG A 330 29.15 24.25 2.18
N GLN A 331 28.43 25.29 2.59
CA GLN A 331 27.69 25.32 3.85
C GLN A 331 26.25 24.90 3.59
N ILE A 332 25.81 23.81 4.24
CA ILE A 332 24.45 23.30 4.13
C ILE A 332 23.76 23.48 5.47
N GLU A 333 22.67 24.21 5.47
CA GLU A 333 21.86 24.50 6.66
C GLU A 333 20.48 23.86 6.51
N LEU A 334 19.89 23.36 7.60
CA LEU A 334 18.57 22.75 7.66
C LEU A 334 17.61 23.69 8.38
N LEU A 335 16.42 23.84 7.79
CA LEU A 335 15.26 24.45 8.44
C LEU A 335 14.08 23.47 8.30
N SER A 336 14.02 22.50 9.19
CA SER A 336 12.95 21.51 9.25
C SER A 336 11.79 21.98 10.12
N ASP A 337 10.73 21.18 10.20
CA ASP A 337 9.51 21.49 10.94
C ASP A 337 9.70 21.85 12.41
N SER A 338 10.70 21.27 13.06
CA SER A 338 11.02 21.59 14.46
C SER A 338 11.35 23.06 14.69
N ILE A 339 11.72 23.78 13.63
CA ILE A 339 11.99 25.24 13.68
C ILE A 339 10.79 26.03 13.17
N LEU A 340 10.01 25.45 12.22
CA LEU A 340 8.82 26.10 11.68
C LEU A 340 7.61 26.02 12.62
N TYR A 341 7.53 24.94 13.39
CA TYR A 341 6.48 24.71 14.36
C TYR A 341 7.10 24.63 15.76
N LYS A 342 6.93 25.68 16.52
CA LYS A 342 7.34 25.67 17.93
C LYS A 342 6.54 24.60 18.67
N ASP A 343 7.21 23.69 19.34
CA ASP A 343 6.56 22.80 20.31
C ASP A 343 5.98 23.68 21.43
N MET A 344 4.66 23.72 21.48
CA MET A 344 3.92 24.51 22.44
C MET A 344 3.36 23.68 23.60
N SER A 345 3.74 22.41 23.71
CA SER A 345 3.27 21.50 24.77
C SER A 345 3.50 22.08 26.15
N GLN A 346 4.63 22.78 26.36
CA GLN A 346 4.96 23.42 27.62
C GLN A 346 4.12 24.68 27.93
N GLN A 347 3.35 25.18 26.96
CA GLN A 347 2.45 26.33 27.07
C GLN A 347 0.98 25.92 27.13
N ILE A 348 0.70 24.60 27.08
CA ILE A 348 -0.63 24.06 27.25
C ILE A 348 -0.80 23.57 28.68
N TYR A 349 -1.89 23.96 29.30
CA TYR A 349 -2.24 23.63 30.68
C TYR A 349 -3.63 23.05 30.72
N THR A 350 -3.89 22.21 31.72
CA THR A 350 -5.21 21.56 31.90
C THR A 350 -6.33 22.55 32.18
N ASP A 351 -6.00 23.71 32.78
CA ASP A 351 -6.95 24.76 33.12
C ASP A 351 -6.26 26.14 33.22
N GLY A 352 -7.03 27.18 33.49
CA GLY A 352 -6.57 28.55 33.64
C GLY A 352 -5.78 28.89 34.92
N SER A 353 -5.53 27.92 35.79
CA SER A 353 -4.60 28.10 36.93
C SER A 353 -3.14 28.05 36.51
N PHE A 354 -2.87 27.47 35.35
CA PHE A 354 -1.52 27.27 34.81
C PHE A 354 -0.57 26.49 35.73
N THR A 355 -1.11 25.57 36.50
CA THR A 355 -0.33 24.78 37.45
C THR A 355 0.07 23.40 36.92
N GLN A 356 -0.70 22.83 36.01
CA GLN A 356 -0.45 21.53 35.44
C GLN A 356 -0.40 21.59 33.90
N ASN A 357 0.74 21.27 33.33
CA ASN A 357 0.91 21.17 31.89
C ASN A 357 0.16 19.96 31.30
N GLY A 358 -0.30 20.11 30.08
CA GLY A 358 -0.94 19.07 29.29
C GLY A 358 -2.40 19.32 28.99
N PHE A 359 -2.98 18.37 28.28
CA PHE A 359 -4.40 18.33 27.93
C PHE A 359 -5.15 17.42 28.90
N LYS A 360 -6.39 17.79 29.21
CA LYS A 360 -7.35 16.86 29.84
C LYS A 360 -8.00 16.05 28.72
N GLY A 361 -7.64 14.78 28.60
CA GLY A 361 -8.25 13.80 27.70
C GLY A 361 -9.45 13.15 28.36
N GLU A 362 -10.59 13.08 27.67
CA GLU A 362 -11.82 12.41 28.07
C GLU A 362 -12.21 11.41 26.99
N TYR A 363 -12.41 10.14 27.35
CA TYR A 363 -12.64 9.03 26.42
C TYR A 363 -13.98 8.37 26.65
N TYR A 364 -14.70 8.07 25.56
CA TYR A 364 -16.06 7.54 25.58
C TYR A 364 -16.18 6.32 24.69
N ASN A 365 -16.93 5.30 25.13
CA ASN A 365 -17.23 4.09 24.35
C ASN A 365 -18.32 4.32 23.29
N THR A 366 -18.45 5.55 22.79
CA THR A 366 -19.41 5.96 21.76
C THR A 366 -18.70 6.83 20.74
N ARG A 367 -19.24 6.93 19.51
CA ARG A 367 -18.61 7.71 18.43
C ARG A 367 -18.74 9.24 18.54
N ASN A 368 -19.58 9.72 19.44
CA ASN A 368 -20.07 11.10 19.42
C ASN A 368 -19.98 11.81 20.76
N LEU A 369 -19.05 11.41 21.62
CA LEU A 369 -18.82 11.98 22.95
C LEU A 369 -20.07 11.92 23.86
N THR A 370 -20.95 10.92 23.66
CA THR A 370 -22.14 10.69 24.50
C THR A 370 -21.94 9.49 25.43
N GLY A 371 -22.83 9.38 26.45
CA GLY A 371 -22.75 8.30 27.40
C GLY A 371 -21.86 8.64 28.60
N GLU A 372 -21.56 7.61 29.40
CA GLU A 372 -20.66 7.76 30.53
C GLU A 372 -19.20 7.89 30.11
N LEU A 373 -18.46 8.73 30.81
CA LEU A 373 -17.03 8.85 30.67
C LEU A 373 -16.36 7.52 31.01
N PHE A 374 -15.66 6.92 30.03
CA PHE A 374 -14.95 5.67 30.30
C PHE A 374 -13.64 5.93 31.05
N GLN A 375 -12.84 6.88 30.57
CA GLN A 375 -11.52 7.21 31.14
C GLN A 375 -11.22 8.69 30.98
N ALA A 376 -10.56 9.28 32.00
CA ALA A 376 -9.90 10.58 31.83
C ALA A 376 -8.40 10.44 32.10
N ALA A 377 -7.60 11.18 31.33
CA ALA A 377 -6.14 11.20 31.49
C ALA A 377 -5.61 12.64 31.30
N ILE A 378 -4.48 12.93 31.95
CA ILE A 378 -3.70 14.14 31.63
C ILE A 378 -2.59 13.74 30.67
N GLU A 379 -2.55 14.38 29.53
CA GLU A 379 -1.67 14.02 28.43
C GLU A 379 -0.79 15.20 28.02
N PRO A 380 0.53 15.02 27.92
CA PRO A 380 1.45 16.12 27.63
C PRO A 380 1.29 16.63 26.18
N ALA A 381 0.81 15.77 25.28
CA ALA A 381 0.57 16.07 23.87
C ALA A 381 -0.57 15.20 23.35
N ILE A 382 -1.22 15.64 22.27
CA ILE A 382 -2.19 14.85 21.50
C ILE A 382 -1.40 14.20 20.38
N ASP A 383 -0.76 13.08 20.70
CA ASP A 383 0.06 12.30 19.74
C ASP A 383 -0.19 10.81 19.98
N HIS A 384 -1.16 10.25 19.24
CA HIS A 384 -1.64 8.90 19.46
C HIS A 384 -1.51 8.07 18.18
N ALA A 385 -0.95 6.90 18.32
CA ALA A 385 -0.83 5.88 17.27
C ALA A 385 -1.38 4.54 17.77
N TRP A 386 -2.67 4.47 18.04
CA TRP A 386 -3.32 3.24 18.56
C TRP A 386 -3.29 2.07 17.57
N LYS A 387 -3.17 2.34 16.25
CA LYS A 387 -3.15 1.32 15.18
C LYS A 387 -4.38 0.41 15.24
N TYR A 388 -4.16 -0.84 15.64
CA TYR A 388 -5.21 -1.86 15.83
C TYR A 388 -5.56 -2.07 17.32
N GLY A 389 -5.06 -1.23 18.20
CA GLY A 389 -5.31 -1.28 19.63
C GLY A 389 -6.37 -0.28 20.09
N ALA A 390 -6.85 -0.46 21.31
CA ALA A 390 -7.71 0.50 21.98
C ALA A 390 -6.87 1.55 22.73
N PRO A 391 -7.41 2.76 23.01
CA PRO A 391 -6.74 3.76 23.84
C PRO A 391 -6.38 3.27 25.23
N PHE A 392 -7.25 2.46 25.82
CA PHE A 392 -7.09 1.87 27.16
C PHE A 392 -7.61 0.44 27.19
N ASP A 393 -7.12 -0.34 28.15
CA ASP A 393 -7.63 -1.69 28.41
C ASP A 393 -9.13 -1.65 28.71
N GLY A 394 -9.88 -2.50 28.04
CA GLY A 394 -11.34 -2.58 28.16
C GLY A 394 -12.12 -1.60 27.29
N MET A 395 -11.47 -0.67 26.59
CA MET A 395 -12.12 0.10 25.52
C MET A 395 -12.24 -0.71 24.22
N PRO A 396 -13.26 -0.45 23.40
CA PRO A 396 -13.31 -1.01 22.05
C PRO A 396 -12.18 -0.44 21.18
N VAL A 397 -11.66 -1.26 20.26
CA VAL A 397 -10.66 -0.83 19.27
C VAL A 397 -11.24 0.15 18.24
N ASP A 398 -12.56 0.13 18.09
CA ASP A 398 -13.37 0.98 17.20
C ASP A 398 -14.58 1.52 17.96
N GLN A 399 -15.31 2.47 17.36
CA GLN A 399 -16.58 2.99 17.90
C GLN A 399 -16.41 3.78 19.20
N PHE A 400 -15.24 4.35 19.44
CA PHE A 400 -14.98 5.26 20.55
C PHE A 400 -14.83 6.70 20.06
N SER A 401 -14.83 7.64 20.99
CA SER A 401 -14.50 9.05 20.76
C SER A 401 -13.69 9.60 21.92
N ALA A 402 -12.88 10.61 21.63
CA ALA A 402 -12.09 11.31 22.63
C ALA A 402 -12.19 12.82 22.44
N ARG A 403 -12.10 13.54 23.58
CA ARG A 403 -12.04 14.99 23.61
C ARG A 403 -10.86 15.45 24.44
N TRP A 404 -10.02 16.29 23.88
CA TRP A 404 -8.93 16.92 24.60
C TRP A 404 -9.24 18.40 24.83
N THR A 405 -9.05 18.84 26.06
CA THR A 405 -9.26 20.22 26.46
C THR A 405 -8.01 20.76 27.13
N GLY A 406 -7.60 21.97 26.76
CA GLY A 406 -6.44 22.62 27.36
C GLY A 406 -6.56 24.15 27.25
N VAL A 407 -5.74 24.84 28.01
CA VAL A 407 -5.63 26.31 27.99
C VAL A 407 -4.22 26.67 27.53
N TYR A 408 -4.13 27.43 26.46
CA TYR A 408 -2.88 27.94 25.97
C TYR A 408 -2.49 29.24 26.68
N LYS A 409 -1.29 29.27 27.25
CA LYS A 409 -0.71 30.47 27.86
C LYS A 409 0.22 31.15 26.88
N ALA A 410 -0.21 32.30 26.33
CA ALA A 410 0.59 33.08 25.42
C ALA A 410 1.70 33.83 26.17
N ASP A 411 2.90 33.84 25.65
CA ASP A 411 4.04 34.62 26.20
C ASP A 411 3.93 36.11 25.91
N LYS A 412 3.17 36.48 24.87
CA LYS A 412 2.97 37.86 24.41
C LYS A 412 1.69 37.97 23.59
N ASP A 413 1.20 39.16 23.43
CA ASP A 413 0.08 39.46 22.55
C ASP A 413 0.46 39.17 21.08
N GLY A 414 -0.48 38.59 20.35
CA GLY A 414 -0.27 38.23 18.96
C GLY A 414 -1.27 37.20 18.43
N THR A 415 -1.10 36.80 17.18
CA THR A 415 -1.89 35.75 16.55
C THR A 415 -1.17 34.41 16.69
N VAL A 416 -1.88 33.39 17.14
CA VAL A 416 -1.41 32.00 17.21
C VAL A 416 -2.20 31.18 16.21
N LYS A 417 -1.50 30.40 15.40
CA LYS A 417 -2.11 29.43 14.49
C LYS A 417 -1.84 28.02 15.02
N PHE A 418 -2.90 27.32 15.39
CA PHE A 418 -2.82 25.90 15.73
C PHE A 418 -2.93 25.09 14.44
N LEU A 419 -2.03 24.12 14.29
CA LEU A 419 -2.07 23.15 13.21
C LEU A 419 -2.33 21.78 13.82
N SER A 420 -3.35 21.10 13.32
CA SER A 420 -3.62 19.69 13.62
C SER A 420 -3.50 18.89 12.34
N LEU A 421 -2.70 17.83 12.37
CA LEU A 421 -2.56 16.88 11.30
C LEU A 421 -3.31 15.62 11.72
N ILE A 422 -4.44 15.37 11.06
CA ILE A 422 -5.23 14.15 11.27
C ILE A 422 -5.01 13.28 10.04
N HIS A 423 -4.53 12.08 10.27
CA HIS A 423 -4.52 11.06 9.25
C HIS A 423 -5.87 10.34 9.27
N ILE A 424 -6.68 10.59 8.25
CA ILE A 424 -8.01 9.98 8.10
C ILE A 424 -7.88 8.74 7.22
#